data_e7cca1e8cae5865af6efe8d176af5b83
#
_entry.id   e7cca1e8cae5865af6efe8d176af5b83
#
_cell.length_a   1.000
_cell.length_b   1.000
_cell.length_c   1.000
_cell.angle_alpha   90.00
_cell.angle_beta   90.00
_cell.angle_gamma   90.00
#
_symmetry.space_group_name_H-M   'P 1'
#
loop_
_entity.id
_entity.type
_entity.pdbx_description
1 polymer ?
#
loop_
_entity_poly.entity_id
_entity_poly.type
_entity_poly.pdbx_seq_one_letter_code
_entity_poly.pdbx_strand_id
1 'polypeptide(L)'
;MKKLSILIFVFVLSPLMAFAQAGHEYSPLVEKTVNYKNWSLTSLTTDKADDLRSLVAGKKLVMIVYFAPWCGNWRNEAPIAAKLYEKYKAQGFQVIGVSEYATRDDVKKYFGDAGAPFPVVTESETRDDKQKTLHYGYRQLTGDTRNWGSPWNIFLEPSKLNASSDVLTEKAWVVNGELIEDEVDKFIASKVTATSAVITPCKN
;
A
#
# COMPACT_ATOMS: atom_id res chain seq x y z
N MET A 1 -24.29 48.33 43.69
CA MET A 1 -23.16 48.36 42.76
C MET A 1 -22.68 46.91 42.56
N LYS A 2 -23.10 46.23 41.45
CA LYS A 2 -22.78 44.83 41.17
C LYS A 2 -21.46 44.82 40.36
N LYS A 3 -20.42 44.16 40.88
CA LYS A 3 -19.14 43.96 40.18
C LYS A 3 -19.30 42.81 39.20
N LEU A 4 -19.18 43.10 37.91
CA LEU A 4 -19.19 42.13 36.82
C LEU A 4 -17.76 41.62 36.63
N SER A 5 -17.50 40.37 37.02
CA SER A 5 -16.20 39.71 36.77
C SER A 5 -16.24 39.08 35.37
N ILE A 6 -15.46 39.64 34.46
CA ILE A 6 -15.25 39.11 33.13
C ILE A 6 -14.15 38.04 33.20
N LEU A 7 -14.53 36.77 33.00
CA LEU A 7 -13.59 35.64 32.88
C LEU A 7 -13.08 35.58 31.43
N ILE A 8 -11.85 36.00 31.22
CA ILE A 8 -11.19 35.91 29.91
C ILE A 8 -10.69 34.47 29.74
N PHE A 9 -11.36 33.71 28.86
CA PHE A 9 -10.94 32.36 28.44
C PHE A 9 -9.86 32.50 27.36
N VAL A 10 -8.59 32.36 27.74
CA VAL A 10 -7.47 32.33 26.78
C VAL A 10 -7.44 30.97 26.12
N PHE A 11 -7.93 30.94 24.89
CA PHE A 11 -7.84 29.76 24.03
C PHE A 11 -6.39 29.65 23.52
N VAL A 12 -5.58 28.78 24.13
CA VAL A 12 -4.22 28.49 23.67
C VAL A 12 -4.36 27.60 22.42
N LEU A 13 -4.31 28.23 21.24
CA LEU A 13 -4.17 27.54 19.97
C LEU A 13 -2.74 26.98 19.91
N SER A 14 -2.58 25.71 20.24
CA SER A 14 -1.31 25.00 19.99
C SER A 14 -1.17 24.82 18.48
N PRO A 15 -0.15 25.39 17.82
CA PRO A 15 0.11 25.08 16.42
C PRO A 15 0.56 23.62 16.33
N LEU A 16 -0.25 22.75 15.70
CA LEU A 16 0.25 21.48 15.18
C LEU A 16 1.31 21.82 14.13
N MET A 17 2.56 21.80 14.52
CA MET A 17 3.68 21.84 13.59
C MET A 17 3.67 20.51 12.81
N ALA A 18 3.02 20.49 11.66
CA ALA A 18 3.26 19.48 10.64
C ALA A 18 4.69 19.69 10.14
N PHE A 19 5.63 18.92 10.66
CA PHE A 19 6.96 18.81 10.08
C PHE A 19 6.82 18.14 8.71
N ALA A 20 6.61 18.93 7.66
CA ALA A 20 6.88 18.48 6.30
C ALA A 20 8.38 18.24 6.22
N GLN A 21 8.81 17.00 6.37
CA GLN A 21 10.21 16.61 6.20
C GLN A 21 10.51 16.80 4.70
N ALA A 22 11.38 17.77 4.37
CA ALA A 22 11.68 18.17 3.00
C ALA A 22 12.09 16.94 2.18
N GLY A 23 11.32 16.61 1.13
CA GLY A 23 11.61 15.53 0.20
C GLY A 23 10.89 14.19 0.46
N HIS A 24 10.03 14.10 1.49
CA HIS A 24 9.24 12.91 1.80
C HIS A 24 7.74 13.20 1.80
N GLU A 25 6.94 12.24 1.32
CA GLU A 25 5.47 12.29 1.31
C GLU A 25 4.89 11.15 2.18
N TYR A 26 5.32 11.08 3.45
CA TYR A 26 4.78 10.09 4.39
C TYR A 26 3.27 10.25 4.58
N SER A 27 2.56 9.13 4.63
CA SER A 27 1.12 9.12 4.89
C SER A 27 0.75 8.02 5.88
N PRO A 28 -0.23 8.23 6.76
CA PRO A 28 -0.67 7.22 7.71
C PRO A 28 -1.38 6.05 7.00
N LEU A 29 -1.34 4.89 7.65
CA LEU A 29 -2.09 3.71 7.25
C LEU A 29 -3.54 3.83 7.72
N VAL A 30 -4.48 4.00 6.79
CA VAL A 30 -5.90 4.25 7.09
C VAL A 30 -6.80 3.29 6.31
N GLU A 31 -7.84 2.75 6.95
CA GLU A 31 -8.86 1.99 6.23
C GLU A 31 -9.72 2.93 5.37
N LYS A 32 -9.82 2.61 4.08
CA LYS A 32 -10.53 3.41 3.08
C LYS A 32 -11.47 2.54 2.25
N THR A 33 -12.57 3.14 1.77
CA THR A 33 -13.35 2.55 0.68
C THR A 33 -12.57 2.68 -0.61
N VAL A 34 -12.30 1.56 -1.28
CA VAL A 34 -11.47 1.49 -2.49
C VAL A 34 -12.12 0.70 -3.61
N ASN A 35 -13.08 -0.21 -3.30
CA ASN A 35 -13.69 -1.12 -4.27
C ASN A 35 -12.61 -1.83 -5.13
N TYR A 36 -11.62 -2.43 -4.44
CA TYR A 36 -10.43 -2.97 -5.08
C TYR A 36 -10.77 -4.19 -5.94
N LYS A 37 -10.37 -4.16 -7.20
CA LYS A 37 -10.73 -5.18 -8.19
C LYS A 37 -9.65 -6.22 -8.39
N ASN A 38 -10.05 -7.39 -8.89
CA ASN A 38 -9.11 -8.31 -9.49
C ASN A 38 -8.51 -7.71 -10.77
N TRP A 39 -7.29 -8.10 -11.07
CA TRP A 39 -6.59 -7.72 -12.30
C TRP A 39 -5.70 -8.87 -12.78
N SER A 40 -5.40 -8.83 -14.07
CA SER A 40 -4.41 -9.69 -14.71
C SER A 40 -3.45 -8.78 -15.45
N LEU A 41 -2.19 -8.70 -14.99
CA LEU A 41 -1.19 -7.76 -15.47
C LEU A 41 0.08 -8.49 -15.91
N THR A 42 0.84 -7.90 -16.83
CA THR A 42 2.05 -8.52 -17.38
C THR A 42 3.17 -8.56 -16.35
N SER A 43 3.67 -9.77 -16.09
CA SER A 43 4.81 -10.01 -15.21
C SER A 43 6.09 -9.41 -15.78
N LEU A 44 6.88 -8.76 -14.92
CA LEU A 44 8.17 -8.19 -15.31
C LEU A 44 9.19 -9.26 -15.69
N THR A 45 9.10 -10.45 -15.11
CA THR A 45 10.10 -11.52 -15.26
C THR A 45 9.74 -12.56 -16.32
N THR A 46 8.45 -12.90 -16.44
CA THR A 46 8.00 -13.99 -17.33
C THR A 46 7.40 -13.51 -18.64
N ASP A 47 7.10 -12.20 -18.74
CA ASP A 47 6.38 -11.58 -19.85
C ASP A 47 4.97 -12.18 -20.10
N LYS A 48 4.45 -12.94 -19.11
CA LYS A 48 3.10 -13.53 -19.12
C LYS A 48 2.20 -12.74 -18.17
N ALA A 49 0.90 -12.91 -18.35
CA ALA A 49 -0.08 -12.33 -17.45
C ALA A 49 -0.09 -13.08 -16.11
N ASP A 50 0.08 -12.35 -15.02
CA ASP A 50 -0.11 -12.80 -13.65
C ASP A 50 -1.48 -12.31 -13.15
N ASP A 51 -2.29 -13.22 -12.60
CA ASP A 51 -3.58 -12.92 -11.99
C ASP A 51 -3.41 -12.66 -10.49
N LEU A 52 -4.03 -11.59 -9.98
CA LEU A 52 -3.88 -11.20 -8.59
C LEU A 52 -4.33 -12.28 -7.60
N ARG A 53 -5.46 -12.96 -7.87
CA ARG A 53 -5.95 -14.02 -6.97
C ARG A 53 -4.93 -15.15 -6.83
N SER A 54 -4.23 -15.47 -7.94
CA SER A 54 -3.16 -16.47 -7.94
C SER A 54 -1.95 -15.99 -7.13
N LEU A 55 -1.55 -14.72 -7.26
CA LEU A 55 -0.40 -14.16 -6.54
C LEU A 55 -0.63 -14.06 -5.02
N VAL A 56 -1.88 -13.85 -4.59
CA VAL A 56 -2.22 -13.73 -3.17
C VAL A 56 -2.59 -15.05 -2.50
N ALA A 57 -2.75 -16.12 -3.27
CA ALA A 57 -3.18 -17.42 -2.75
C ALA A 57 -2.24 -17.93 -1.65
N GLY A 58 -2.82 -18.40 -0.53
CA GLY A 58 -2.07 -18.95 0.60
C GLY A 58 -1.31 -17.92 1.45
N LYS A 59 -1.44 -16.62 1.16
CA LYS A 59 -0.85 -15.55 1.99
C LYS A 59 -1.80 -15.12 3.09
N LYS A 60 -1.24 -14.62 4.20
CA LYS A 60 -2.03 -14.04 5.30
C LYS A 60 -2.30 -12.56 5.08
N LEU A 61 -1.29 -11.83 4.60
CA LEU A 61 -1.37 -10.40 4.29
C LEU A 61 -0.57 -10.13 3.03
N VAL A 62 -1.11 -9.28 2.16
CA VAL A 62 -0.44 -8.84 0.93
C VAL A 62 -0.41 -7.33 0.89
N MET A 63 0.75 -6.74 0.70
CA MET A 63 0.94 -5.35 0.34
C MET A 63 1.12 -5.25 -1.17
N ILE A 64 0.29 -4.45 -1.82
CA ILE A 64 0.45 -4.09 -3.22
C ILE A 64 0.91 -2.64 -3.27
N VAL A 65 2.08 -2.39 -3.85
CA VAL A 65 2.62 -1.06 -4.03
C VAL A 65 2.60 -0.65 -5.50
N TYR A 66 1.88 0.43 -5.80
CA TYR A 66 1.90 1.07 -7.11
C TYR A 66 3.03 2.09 -7.15
N PHE A 67 3.96 1.92 -8.09
CA PHE A 67 5.17 2.72 -8.12
C PHE A 67 5.61 3.10 -9.53
N ALA A 68 6.31 4.22 -9.65
CA ALA A 68 7.04 4.62 -10.85
C ALA A 68 8.54 4.60 -10.56
N PRO A 69 9.39 3.92 -11.36
CA PRO A 69 10.82 3.74 -11.07
C PRO A 69 11.60 5.07 -11.08
N TRP A 70 11.08 6.10 -11.75
CA TRP A 70 11.65 7.45 -11.78
C TRP A 70 11.23 8.33 -10.59
N CYS A 71 10.26 7.89 -9.76
CA CYS A 71 9.75 8.67 -8.63
C CYS A 71 10.73 8.67 -7.45
N GLY A 72 11.07 9.85 -6.93
CA GLY A 72 11.96 10.01 -5.78
C GLY A 72 11.39 9.35 -4.51
N ASN A 73 10.10 9.56 -4.23
CA ASN A 73 9.43 9.00 -3.05
C ASN A 73 9.39 7.47 -3.08
N TRP A 74 9.22 6.86 -4.28
CA TRP A 74 9.39 5.41 -4.41
C TRP A 74 10.81 4.95 -4.08
N ARG A 75 11.83 5.68 -4.54
CA ARG A 75 13.22 5.35 -4.22
C ARG A 75 13.52 5.38 -2.72
N ASN A 76 12.85 6.26 -1.99
CA ASN A 76 12.92 6.31 -0.54
C ASN A 76 12.22 5.11 0.11
N GLU A 77 11.05 4.69 -0.42
CA GLU A 77 10.24 3.60 0.14
C GLU A 77 10.74 2.21 -0.25
N ALA A 78 11.31 2.03 -1.44
CA ALA A 78 11.69 0.71 -1.95
C ALA A 78 12.55 -0.12 -0.99
N PRO A 79 13.57 0.44 -0.29
CA PRO A 79 14.33 -0.29 0.72
C PRO A 79 13.47 -0.74 1.92
N ILE A 80 12.48 0.08 2.33
CA ILE A 80 11.57 -0.24 3.43
C ILE A 80 10.67 -1.41 3.01
N ALA A 81 10.07 -1.35 1.81
CA ALA A 81 9.25 -2.42 1.27
C ALA A 81 10.01 -3.75 1.18
N ALA A 82 11.25 -3.73 0.67
CA ALA A 82 12.12 -4.90 0.59
C ALA A 82 12.46 -5.46 1.99
N LYS A 83 12.81 -4.60 2.95
CA LYS A 83 13.10 -4.98 4.34
C LYS A 83 11.90 -5.63 5.03
N LEU A 84 10.70 -5.05 4.89
CA LEU A 84 9.47 -5.60 5.46
C LEU A 84 9.12 -6.96 4.82
N TYR A 85 9.28 -7.09 3.49
CA TYR A 85 9.10 -8.36 2.80
C TYR A 85 10.02 -9.44 3.34
N GLU A 86 11.34 -9.18 3.39
CA GLU A 86 12.31 -10.14 3.91
C GLU A 86 12.01 -10.56 5.36
N LYS A 87 11.61 -9.61 6.20
CA LYS A 87 11.30 -9.85 7.61
C LYS A 87 10.10 -10.79 7.80
N TYR A 88 9.06 -10.66 6.95
CA TYR A 88 7.77 -11.31 7.20
C TYR A 88 7.34 -12.34 6.15
N LYS A 89 8.08 -12.53 5.04
CA LYS A 89 7.69 -13.46 3.96
C LYS A 89 7.47 -14.90 4.44
N ALA A 90 8.31 -15.39 5.35
CA ALA A 90 8.17 -16.72 5.93
C ALA A 90 6.93 -16.88 6.84
N GLN A 91 6.35 -15.76 7.29
CA GLN A 91 5.14 -15.74 8.12
C GLN A 91 3.85 -15.56 7.33
N GLY A 92 3.95 -15.50 5.99
CA GLY A 92 2.80 -15.37 5.09
C GLY A 92 2.53 -13.94 4.60
N PHE A 93 3.47 -13.02 4.77
CA PHE A 93 3.42 -11.69 4.15
C PHE A 93 3.96 -11.74 2.72
N GLN A 94 3.30 -11.04 1.81
CA GLN A 94 3.72 -10.88 0.43
C GLN A 94 3.72 -9.41 0.05
N VAL A 95 4.73 -8.98 -0.72
CA VAL A 95 4.73 -7.69 -1.43
C VAL A 95 4.59 -7.97 -2.92
N ILE A 96 3.76 -7.18 -3.61
CA ILE A 96 3.61 -7.19 -5.06
C ILE A 96 3.79 -5.74 -5.54
N GLY A 97 4.75 -5.52 -6.44
CA GLY A 97 4.93 -4.23 -7.10
C GLY A 97 4.05 -4.15 -8.35
N VAL A 98 3.35 -3.03 -8.53
CA VAL A 98 2.67 -2.67 -9.78
C VAL A 98 3.36 -1.45 -10.35
N SER A 99 4.08 -1.65 -11.46
CA SER A 99 4.79 -0.57 -12.13
C SER A 99 3.84 0.29 -12.94
N GLU A 100 4.03 1.61 -12.82
CA GLU A 100 3.25 2.65 -13.45
C GLU A 100 4.13 3.59 -14.26
N TYR A 101 3.63 4.04 -15.39
CA TYR A 101 4.15 5.18 -16.16
C TYR A 101 5.61 5.03 -16.61
N ALA A 102 6.07 3.80 -16.80
CA ALA A 102 7.41 3.48 -17.27
C ALA A 102 7.42 2.18 -18.06
N THR A 103 8.27 2.10 -19.07
CA THR A 103 8.43 0.88 -19.85
C THR A 103 8.98 -0.24 -18.98
N ARG A 104 8.68 -1.50 -19.34
CA ARG A 104 9.24 -2.65 -18.61
C ARG A 104 10.77 -2.66 -18.60
N ASP A 105 11.39 -2.17 -19.64
CA ASP A 105 12.85 -2.05 -19.72
C ASP A 105 13.39 -1.03 -18.71
N ASP A 106 12.69 0.11 -18.51
CA ASP A 106 13.05 1.07 -17.47
C ASP A 106 12.90 0.47 -16.07
N VAL A 107 11.87 -0.35 -15.85
CA VAL A 107 11.67 -1.04 -14.58
C VAL A 107 12.76 -2.10 -14.34
N LYS A 108 13.11 -2.91 -15.37
CA LYS A 108 14.22 -3.86 -15.31
C LYS A 108 15.54 -3.16 -14.99
N LYS A 109 15.79 -2.04 -15.68
CA LYS A 109 17.00 -1.20 -15.44
C LYS A 109 17.04 -0.64 -14.02
N TYR A 110 15.89 -0.24 -13.46
CA TYR A 110 15.79 0.26 -12.09
C TYR A 110 16.22 -0.79 -11.06
N PHE A 111 15.78 -2.04 -11.22
CA PHE A 111 16.16 -3.12 -10.29
C PHE A 111 17.54 -3.70 -10.58
N GLY A 112 18.09 -3.48 -11.78
CA GLY A 112 19.40 -3.99 -12.19
C GLY A 112 19.48 -5.50 -12.26
N ASP A 113 20.71 -6.04 -12.27
CA ASP A 113 20.98 -7.47 -12.44
C ASP A 113 20.46 -8.34 -11.29
N ALA A 114 20.31 -7.79 -10.10
CA ALA A 114 19.76 -8.50 -8.96
C ALA A 114 18.27 -8.79 -9.09
N GLY A 115 17.58 -8.06 -9.97
CA GLY A 115 16.14 -8.13 -10.14
C GLY A 115 15.35 -7.54 -8.97
N ALA A 116 14.02 -7.60 -9.08
CA ALA A 116 13.12 -7.15 -8.03
C ALA A 116 13.10 -8.14 -6.84
N PRO A 117 13.07 -7.65 -5.58
CA PRO A 117 13.06 -8.53 -4.39
C PRO A 117 11.74 -9.29 -4.20
N PHE A 118 10.68 -8.89 -4.89
CA PHE A 118 9.33 -9.47 -4.85
C PHE A 118 8.71 -9.45 -6.26
N PRO A 119 7.60 -10.15 -6.51
CA PRO A 119 6.91 -10.12 -7.80
C PRO A 119 6.54 -8.70 -8.22
N VAL A 120 6.82 -8.38 -9.48
CA VAL A 120 6.48 -7.09 -10.10
C VAL A 120 5.71 -7.35 -11.39
N VAL A 121 4.61 -6.61 -11.56
CA VAL A 121 3.78 -6.56 -12.77
C VAL A 121 3.69 -5.13 -13.30
N THR A 122 3.24 -4.95 -14.53
CA THR A 122 3.11 -3.64 -15.17
C THR A 122 1.65 -3.35 -15.50
N GLU A 123 1.11 -2.23 -15.01
CA GLU A 123 -0.21 -1.75 -15.38
C GLU A 123 -0.13 -0.74 -16.54
N SER A 124 0.80 0.22 -16.49
CA SER A 124 0.97 1.21 -17.56
C SER A 124 2.43 1.47 -17.88
N GLU A 125 2.73 1.62 -19.17
CA GLU A 125 4.10 1.87 -19.66
C GLU A 125 4.35 3.33 -20.05
N THR A 126 3.31 4.18 -20.06
CA THR A 126 3.43 5.58 -20.45
C THR A 126 2.68 6.50 -19.49
N ARG A 127 3.18 7.73 -19.33
CA ARG A 127 2.54 8.78 -18.54
C ARG A 127 1.20 9.24 -19.13
N ASP A 128 1.01 9.07 -20.43
CA ASP A 128 -0.22 9.46 -21.12
C ASP A 128 -1.42 8.60 -20.72
N ASP A 129 -1.17 7.41 -20.20
CA ASP A 129 -2.22 6.49 -19.73
C ASP A 129 -2.64 6.71 -18.28
N LYS A 130 -2.06 7.70 -17.58
CA LYS A 130 -2.31 7.94 -16.15
C LYS A 130 -3.77 7.84 -15.73
N GLN A 131 -4.67 8.50 -16.45
CA GLN A 131 -6.10 8.54 -16.10
C GLN A 131 -6.87 7.27 -16.49
N LYS A 132 -6.26 6.35 -17.21
CA LYS A 132 -6.86 5.09 -17.67
C LYS A 132 -6.56 3.92 -16.74
N THR A 133 -5.60 4.09 -15.79
CA THR A 133 -5.18 3.04 -14.86
C THR A 133 -6.19 2.79 -13.75
N LEU A 134 -6.26 1.56 -13.25
CA LEU A 134 -6.99 1.24 -12.02
C LEU A 134 -6.42 2.02 -10.85
N HIS A 135 -5.09 2.14 -10.79
CA HIS A 135 -4.38 2.96 -9.83
C HIS A 135 -4.96 4.37 -9.71
N TYR A 136 -5.15 5.08 -10.83
CA TYR A 136 -5.73 6.42 -10.82
C TYR A 136 -7.14 6.42 -10.20
N GLY A 137 -7.97 5.44 -10.57
CA GLY A 137 -9.31 5.29 -10.01
C GLY A 137 -9.30 5.06 -8.50
N TYR A 138 -8.43 4.19 -7.99
CA TYR A 138 -8.28 3.93 -6.56
C TYR A 138 -7.83 5.17 -5.79
N ARG A 139 -6.91 5.93 -6.35
CA ARG A 139 -6.43 7.19 -5.76
C ARG A 139 -7.54 8.22 -5.60
N GLN A 140 -8.40 8.35 -6.62
CA GLN A 140 -9.57 9.23 -6.54
C GLN A 140 -10.51 8.82 -5.39
N LEU A 141 -10.79 7.52 -5.25
CA LEU A 141 -11.64 6.99 -4.18
C LEU A 141 -11.02 7.19 -2.80
N THR A 142 -9.71 7.11 -2.67
CA THR A 142 -8.99 7.22 -1.40
C THR A 142 -8.56 8.64 -1.04
N GLY A 143 -8.81 9.63 -1.94
CA GLY A 143 -8.50 11.04 -1.71
C GLY A 143 -7.02 11.38 -1.87
N ASP A 144 -6.27 10.62 -2.69
CA ASP A 144 -4.88 10.97 -3.04
C ASP A 144 -4.87 11.99 -4.19
N THR A 145 -4.53 13.23 -3.88
CA THR A 145 -4.48 14.35 -4.84
C THR A 145 -3.11 14.60 -5.44
N ARG A 146 -2.08 13.82 -5.08
CA ARG A 146 -0.73 13.95 -5.63
C ARG A 146 -0.74 13.76 -7.14
N ASN A 147 0.15 14.41 -7.86
CA ASN A 147 0.13 14.36 -9.33
C ASN A 147 0.27 12.92 -9.87
N TRP A 148 1.28 12.19 -9.43
CA TRP A 148 1.56 10.82 -9.90
C TRP A 148 1.11 9.73 -8.92
N GLY A 149 0.99 10.05 -7.62
CA GLY A 149 0.58 9.13 -6.57
C GLY A 149 1.49 7.92 -6.41
N SER A 150 2.77 8.10 -6.59
CA SER A 150 3.78 7.06 -6.42
C SER A 150 4.69 7.43 -5.24
N PRO A 151 4.91 6.51 -4.27
CA PRO A 151 4.21 5.24 -4.09
C PRO A 151 2.77 5.41 -3.61
N TRP A 152 1.92 4.40 -3.86
CA TRP A 152 0.61 4.23 -3.26
C TRP A 152 0.46 2.77 -2.85
N ASN A 153 0.08 2.54 -1.60
CA ASN A 153 0.10 1.21 -1.02
C ASN A 153 -1.29 0.77 -0.58
N ILE A 154 -1.63 -0.51 -0.82
CA ILE A 154 -2.84 -1.15 -0.32
C ILE A 154 -2.50 -2.49 0.31
N PHE A 155 -3.15 -2.81 1.43
CA PHE A 155 -2.98 -4.05 2.16
C PHE A 155 -4.26 -4.89 2.08
N LEU A 156 -4.11 -6.12 1.61
CA LEU A 156 -5.19 -7.09 1.46
C LEU A 156 -4.99 -8.27 2.42
N GLU A 157 -6.08 -8.72 3.02
CA GLU A 157 -6.14 -9.98 3.78
C GLU A 157 -6.81 -11.04 2.88
N PRO A 158 -6.07 -11.95 2.22
CA PRO A 158 -6.61 -12.86 1.23
C PRO A 158 -7.79 -13.72 1.71
N SER A 159 -7.82 -14.07 2.98
CA SER A 159 -8.92 -14.83 3.58
C SER A 159 -10.25 -14.05 3.67
N LYS A 160 -10.22 -12.73 3.45
CA LYS A 160 -11.38 -11.85 3.50
C LYS A 160 -11.84 -11.38 2.12
N LEU A 161 -11.12 -11.78 1.07
CA LEU A 161 -11.45 -11.35 -0.29
C LEU A 161 -12.67 -12.10 -0.82
N ASN A 162 -13.51 -11.39 -1.58
CA ASN A 162 -14.63 -12.01 -2.28
C ASN A 162 -14.13 -12.96 -3.37
N ALA A 163 -14.52 -14.22 -3.29
CA ALA A 163 -14.04 -15.27 -4.19
C ALA A 163 -14.64 -15.21 -5.60
N SER A 164 -15.86 -14.67 -5.75
CA SER A 164 -16.66 -14.74 -6.97
C SER A 164 -16.91 -13.39 -7.67
N SER A 165 -16.65 -12.28 -7.00
CA SER A 165 -16.86 -10.94 -7.54
C SER A 165 -15.58 -10.39 -8.18
N ASP A 166 -15.72 -9.54 -9.22
CA ASP A 166 -14.64 -8.73 -9.76
C ASP A 166 -14.08 -7.75 -8.69
N VAL A 167 -14.94 -7.21 -7.82
CA VAL A 167 -14.53 -6.45 -6.64
C VAL A 167 -14.11 -7.44 -5.55
N LEU A 168 -12.82 -7.48 -5.27
CA LEU A 168 -12.21 -8.35 -4.24
C LEU A 168 -12.57 -7.91 -2.83
N THR A 169 -12.58 -6.59 -2.61
CA THR A 169 -12.95 -5.98 -1.32
C THR A 169 -13.42 -4.55 -1.53
N GLU A 170 -14.42 -4.13 -0.75
CA GLU A 170 -14.90 -2.75 -0.76
C GLU A 170 -13.99 -1.82 0.03
N LYS A 171 -13.41 -2.33 1.12
CA LYS A 171 -12.53 -1.57 2.02
C LYS A 171 -11.19 -2.26 2.18
N ALA A 172 -10.14 -1.47 2.30
CA ALA A 172 -8.79 -1.95 2.60
C ALA A 172 -7.98 -0.90 3.34
N TRP A 173 -6.88 -1.32 3.96
CA TRP A 173 -5.90 -0.41 4.53
C TRP A 173 -5.04 0.17 3.42
N VAL A 174 -4.88 1.50 3.41
CA VAL A 174 -4.23 2.25 2.34
C VAL A 174 -3.26 3.27 2.92
N VAL A 175 -2.12 3.46 2.23
CA VAL A 175 -1.19 4.56 2.47
C VAL A 175 -1.09 5.38 1.18
N ASN A 176 -1.58 6.63 1.23
CA ASN A 176 -1.54 7.57 0.10
C ASN A 176 -0.18 8.32 0.04
N GLY A 177 0.92 7.58 0.06
CA GLY A 177 2.26 8.13 0.14
C GLY A 177 3.29 7.10 0.53
N GLU A 178 4.43 7.61 1.01
CA GLU A 178 5.49 6.79 1.59
C GLU A 178 5.05 6.15 2.91
N LEU A 179 5.50 4.94 3.17
CA LEU A 179 5.23 4.21 4.40
C LEU A 179 5.87 4.89 5.61
N ILE A 180 5.12 5.02 6.70
CA ILE A 180 5.68 5.24 8.03
C ILE A 180 6.11 3.87 8.55
N GLU A 181 7.41 3.55 8.48
CA GLU A 181 7.95 2.20 8.68
C GLU A 181 7.47 1.56 9.97
N ASP A 182 7.58 2.24 11.11
CA ASP A 182 7.20 1.70 12.42
C ASP A 182 5.69 1.39 12.53
N GLU A 183 4.84 2.19 11.89
CA GLU A 183 3.40 1.97 11.86
C GLU A 183 3.06 0.71 11.06
N VAL A 184 3.64 0.61 9.86
CA VAL A 184 3.39 -0.52 8.96
C VAL A 184 4.02 -1.80 9.48
N ASP A 185 5.20 -1.74 10.09
CA ASP A 185 5.84 -2.90 10.73
C ASP A 185 4.95 -3.51 11.82
N LYS A 186 4.40 -2.67 12.72
CA LYS A 186 3.46 -3.10 13.76
C LYS A 186 2.17 -3.68 13.17
N PHE A 187 1.66 -3.06 12.11
CA PHE A 187 0.46 -3.54 11.43
C PHE A 187 0.69 -4.92 10.82
N ILE A 188 1.76 -5.12 10.05
CA ILE A 188 2.11 -6.41 9.44
C ILE A 188 2.26 -7.47 10.54
N ALA A 189 3.04 -7.18 11.58
CA ALA A 189 3.24 -8.10 12.70
C ALA A 189 1.90 -8.56 13.31
N SER A 190 0.96 -7.64 13.53
CA SER A 190 -0.36 -7.95 14.07
C SER A 190 -1.18 -8.90 13.19
N LYS A 191 -0.98 -8.85 11.87
CA LYS A 191 -1.74 -9.66 10.90
C LYS A 191 -1.13 -11.04 10.66
N VAL A 192 0.19 -11.14 10.63
CA VAL A 192 0.86 -12.40 10.27
C VAL A 192 1.16 -13.29 11.47
N THR A 193 1.35 -12.70 12.67
CA THR A 193 1.62 -13.46 13.91
C THR A 193 0.37 -13.93 14.65
N ALA A 194 -0.83 -13.42 14.30
CA ALA A 194 -2.07 -13.91 14.86
C ALA A 194 -2.21 -15.40 14.53
N THR A 195 -1.84 -16.25 15.48
CA THR A 195 -2.09 -17.70 15.42
C THR A 195 -3.61 -17.89 15.42
N SER A 196 -4.16 -18.62 14.45
CA SER A 196 -5.53 -19.11 14.50
C SER A 196 -5.70 -19.79 15.87
N ALA A 197 -6.53 -19.23 16.73
CA ALA A 197 -6.86 -19.88 17.99
C ALA A 197 -7.36 -21.30 17.65
N VAL A 198 -6.56 -22.30 17.98
CA VAL A 198 -6.97 -23.69 17.88
C VAL A 198 -8.17 -23.84 18.82
N ILE A 199 -9.36 -23.91 18.25
CA ILE A 199 -10.57 -24.31 19.00
C ILE A 199 -10.32 -25.74 19.36
N THR A 200 -9.83 -25.98 20.59
CA THR A 200 -9.78 -27.32 21.17
C THR A 200 -11.23 -27.74 21.39
N PRO A 201 -11.74 -28.80 20.73
CA PRO A 201 -13.10 -29.26 21.02
C PRO A 201 -13.14 -29.73 22.47
N CYS A 202 -14.08 -29.19 23.24
CA CYS A 202 -14.42 -29.76 24.53
C CYS A 202 -14.80 -31.23 24.36
N LYS A 203 -13.99 -32.14 24.90
CA LYS A 203 -14.39 -33.53 25.06
C LYS A 203 -15.47 -33.58 26.16
N ASN A 204 -16.69 -33.92 25.75
CA ASN A 204 -17.71 -34.42 26.65
C ASN A 204 -17.38 -35.85 27.15
#